data_bca0317ba6cc504b286540e52e0f45f9
#
_entry.id   bca0317ba6cc504b286540e52e0f45f9
#
_cell.length_a   1.000
_cell.length_b   1.000
_cell.length_c   1.000
_cell.angle_alpha   90.00
_cell.angle_beta   90.00
_cell.angle_gamma   90.00
#
_symmetry.space_group_name_H-M   'P 1'
#
loop_
_entity.id
_entity.type
_entity.pdbx_description
1 polymer ?
#
loop_
_entity_poly.entity_id
_entity_poly.type
_entity_poly.pdbx_seq_one_letter_code
_entity_poly.pdbx_strand_id
1 'polypeptide(L)'
;EIAQCLVGSEMCIRDSLGAMTRNLHDLYRGHLIRSPYKDKKRPILINNWEATYFNFDTEKLLAIAREAKKSGIEMLVMDDGWFGHRNDDNTSLGDWYVNEQKLQGGLKHLVDEVNKIGLKFGIWFEPEMISPESKLYREHPDWAIAIPGREACRSRNQYVLDLSRPEVVDYCYEAVAGILRSANIEYVKWDMNREHTDLHSNYLPVDRQGELEHRYMLAVYELQERLMKEFPDLLLENCSGGGARFDAGMLYYSPQIWCSDDTDAIERLAIQEGT
;
A
#
# COMPACT_ATOMS: atom_id res chain seq x y z
N GLU A 1 3.07 -19.15 34.45
CA GLU A 1 3.02 -20.07 33.29
C GLU A 1 3.92 -19.59 32.18
N ILE A 2 4.65 -20.52 31.60
CA ILE A 2 5.69 -20.22 30.62
C ILE A 2 5.07 -20.27 29.23
N ALA A 3 4.92 -19.12 28.55
CA ALA A 3 4.65 -19.08 27.13
C ALA A 3 5.98 -19.08 26.39
N GLN A 4 6.28 -20.15 25.70
CA GLN A 4 7.48 -20.29 24.91
C GLN A 4 7.22 -19.76 23.51
N CYS A 5 7.83 -18.65 23.15
CA CYS A 5 7.85 -18.19 21.77
C CYS A 5 8.82 -19.02 20.97
N LEU A 6 8.30 -19.77 20.02
CA LEU A 6 9.01 -20.74 19.23
C LEU A 6 9.63 -20.16 17.98
N VAL A 7 10.40 -19.18 17.96
CA VAL A 7 11.40 -19.03 16.88
C VAL A 7 12.52 -18.15 17.40
N GLY A 8 13.66 -18.70 17.59
CA GLY A 8 14.84 -17.98 18.02
C GLY A 8 14.96 -17.79 19.54
N SER A 9 14.20 -18.56 20.33
CA SER A 9 14.51 -18.88 21.72
C SER A 9 14.41 -17.81 22.79
N GLU A 10 13.53 -16.82 22.68
CA GLU A 10 13.20 -16.03 23.86
C GLU A 10 11.87 -16.45 24.48
N MET A 11 11.94 -16.88 25.75
CA MET A 11 10.74 -17.13 26.54
C MET A 11 10.18 -15.81 27.05
N CYS A 12 9.03 -15.41 26.56
CA CYS A 12 8.27 -14.32 27.14
C CYS A 12 7.48 -14.85 28.35
N ILE A 13 8.06 -14.82 29.52
CA ILE A 13 7.35 -15.11 30.78
C ILE A 13 6.75 -13.79 31.26
N ARG A 14 5.42 -13.73 31.37
CA ARG A 14 4.74 -12.55 31.84
C ARG A 14 3.45 -12.91 32.60
N ASP A 15 3.04 -12.03 33.50
CA ASP A 15 1.87 -12.20 34.35
C ASP A 15 0.55 -11.91 33.61
N SER A 16 0.62 -11.30 32.39
CA SER A 16 -0.57 -10.96 31.61
C SER A 16 -0.29 -10.81 30.13
N LEU A 17 -1.33 -10.99 29.27
CA LEU A 17 -1.25 -10.75 27.83
C LEU A 17 -0.84 -9.30 27.51
N GLY A 18 -1.34 -8.32 28.27
CA GLY A 18 -0.95 -6.92 28.08
C GLY A 18 0.54 -6.65 28.34
N ALA A 19 1.15 -7.35 29.32
CA ALA A 19 2.59 -7.25 29.55
C ALA A 19 3.38 -7.90 28.38
N MET A 20 2.92 -9.03 27.89
CA MET A 20 3.50 -9.68 26.71
C MET A 20 3.42 -8.79 25.47
N THR A 21 2.27 -8.22 25.20
CA THR A 21 2.06 -7.30 24.06
C THR A 21 3.01 -6.10 24.13
N ARG A 22 3.13 -5.45 25.29
CA ARG A 22 4.06 -4.32 25.45
C ARG A 22 5.52 -4.72 25.17
N ASN A 23 5.94 -5.89 25.61
CA ASN A 23 7.29 -6.38 25.31
C ASN A 23 7.52 -6.62 23.82
N LEU A 24 6.50 -7.18 23.12
CA LEU A 24 6.58 -7.34 21.66
C LEU A 24 6.63 -5.97 20.96
N HIS A 25 5.86 -4.98 21.42
CA HIS A 25 5.94 -3.62 20.89
C HIS A 25 7.33 -3.00 21.11
N ASP A 26 7.94 -3.19 22.26
CA ASP A 26 9.29 -2.70 22.54
C ASP A 26 10.33 -3.40 21.66
N LEU A 27 10.19 -4.71 21.45
CA LEU A 27 11.01 -5.46 20.51
C LEU A 27 10.87 -4.94 19.07
N TYR A 28 9.64 -4.74 18.60
CA TYR A 28 9.39 -4.24 17.25
C TYR A 28 9.94 -2.83 17.06
N ARG A 29 9.70 -1.92 17.99
CA ARG A 29 10.24 -0.55 17.92
C ARG A 29 11.76 -0.52 18.02
N GLY A 30 12.35 -1.33 18.91
CA GLY A 30 13.79 -1.34 19.16
C GLY A 30 14.60 -2.03 18.08
N HIS A 31 14.08 -3.12 17.50
CA HIS A 31 14.89 -4.05 16.71
C HIS A 31 14.32 -4.41 15.35
N LEU A 32 13.00 -4.28 15.12
CA LEU A 32 12.36 -4.69 13.88
C LEU A 32 12.19 -3.54 12.88
N ILE A 33 11.54 -2.46 13.29
CA ILE A 33 11.18 -1.37 12.40
C ILE A 33 12.44 -0.61 11.95
N ARG A 34 12.69 -0.58 10.65
CA ARG A 34 13.88 0.06 10.05
C ARG A 34 13.64 1.52 9.65
N SER A 35 12.39 1.88 9.42
CA SER A 35 12.04 3.23 8.97
C SER A 35 12.49 4.30 9.97
N PRO A 36 13.00 5.46 9.49
CA PRO A 36 13.30 6.58 10.37
C PRO A 36 12.07 7.11 11.10
N TYR A 37 10.87 6.77 10.61
CA TYR A 37 9.61 7.17 11.25
C TYR A 37 9.27 6.39 12.52
N LYS A 38 10.03 5.36 12.90
CA LYS A 38 9.85 4.73 14.22
C LYS A 38 10.02 5.73 15.36
N ASP A 39 10.91 6.71 15.20
CA ASP A 39 11.25 7.73 16.20
C ASP A 39 10.81 9.14 15.79
N LYS A 40 10.30 9.33 14.57
CA LYS A 40 9.80 10.63 14.07
C LYS A 40 8.29 10.73 14.23
N LYS A 41 7.80 11.92 14.58
CA LYS A 41 6.36 12.22 14.52
C LYS A 41 5.86 12.09 13.10
N ARG A 42 4.73 11.35 12.92
CA ARG A 42 4.04 11.29 11.63
C ARG A 42 3.33 12.60 11.33
N PRO A 43 3.27 13.01 10.06
CA PRO A 43 2.47 14.17 9.69
C PRO A 43 0.98 13.90 9.91
N ILE A 44 0.25 14.93 10.36
CA ILE A 44 -1.21 14.88 10.36
C ILE A 44 -1.67 14.98 8.92
N LEU A 45 -2.26 13.90 8.39
CA LEU A 45 -2.66 13.82 7.00
C LEU A 45 -4.17 13.84 6.82
N ILE A 46 -4.61 14.30 5.64
CA ILE A 46 -5.94 14.10 5.10
C ILE A 46 -5.84 13.32 3.80
N ASN A 47 -6.71 12.33 3.65
CA ASN A 47 -6.87 11.55 2.43
C ASN A 47 -8.16 11.99 1.73
N ASN A 48 -8.16 12.12 0.39
CA ASN A 48 -9.32 12.62 -0.33
C ASN A 48 -10.41 11.57 -0.59
N TRP A 49 -10.16 10.27 -0.32
CA TRP A 49 -11.07 9.19 -0.73
C TRP A 49 -12.51 9.45 -0.32
N GLU A 50 -12.81 9.58 0.96
CA GLU A 50 -14.16 9.78 1.48
C GLU A 50 -14.80 11.12 1.02
N ALA A 51 -13.98 12.10 0.66
CA ALA A 51 -14.48 13.40 0.20
C ALA A 51 -14.88 13.42 -1.29
N THR A 52 -14.26 12.58 -2.11
CA THR A 52 -14.41 12.70 -3.57
C THR A 52 -14.58 11.38 -4.30
N TYR A 53 -14.17 10.25 -3.69
CA TYR A 53 -13.99 8.99 -4.40
C TYR A 53 -13.22 9.23 -5.72
N PHE A 54 -13.69 8.66 -6.83
CA PHE A 54 -13.09 8.86 -8.16
C PHE A 54 -13.34 10.23 -8.78
N ASN A 55 -14.24 11.05 -8.21
CA ASN A 55 -14.65 12.33 -8.78
C ASN A 55 -13.80 13.50 -8.27
N PHE A 56 -12.55 13.53 -8.65
CA PHE A 56 -11.65 14.65 -8.35
C PHE A 56 -10.88 15.12 -9.58
N ASP A 57 -10.33 16.31 -9.47
CA ASP A 57 -9.42 16.95 -10.40
C ASP A 57 -8.40 17.81 -9.62
N THR A 58 -7.46 18.44 -10.33
CA THR A 58 -6.45 19.30 -9.71
C THR A 58 -7.07 20.37 -8.81
N GLU A 59 -8.11 21.08 -9.27
CA GLU A 59 -8.70 22.18 -8.50
C GLU A 59 -9.42 21.71 -7.24
N LYS A 60 -10.14 20.59 -7.30
CA LYS A 60 -10.77 20.01 -6.11
C LYS A 60 -9.74 19.62 -5.05
N LEU A 61 -8.63 18.96 -5.46
CA LEU A 61 -7.57 18.58 -4.54
C LEU A 61 -6.89 19.81 -3.94
N LEU A 62 -6.64 20.85 -4.73
CA LEU A 62 -6.08 22.12 -4.22
C LEU A 62 -7.05 22.85 -3.29
N ALA A 63 -8.36 22.77 -3.53
CA ALA A 63 -9.37 23.33 -2.62
C ALA A 63 -9.32 22.60 -1.25
N ILE A 64 -9.28 21.26 -1.25
CA ILE A 64 -9.11 20.45 -0.04
C ILE A 64 -7.79 20.82 0.67
N ALA A 65 -6.69 20.95 -0.05
CA ALA A 65 -5.39 21.32 0.50
C ALA A 65 -5.42 22.66 1.22
N ARG A 66 -6.07 23.69 0.61
CA ARG A 66 -6.19 25.03 1.21
C ARG A 66 -6.96 25.01 2.53
N GLU A 67 -8.09 24.26 2.60
CA GLU A 67 -8.89 24.15 3.81
C GLU A 67 -8.19 23.28 4.87
N ALA A 68 -7.57 22.19 4.46
CA ALA A 68 -6.77 21.32 5.32
C ALA A 68 -5.64 22.10 6.00
N LYS A 69 -4.94 22.97 5.26
CA LYS A 69 -3.88 23.82 5.83
C LYS A 69 -4.37 24.75 6.93
N LYS A 70 -5.54 25.37 6.74
CA LYS A 70 -6.17 26.25 7.76
C LYS A 70 -6.51 25.47 9.03
N SER A 71 -6.81 24.18 8.89
CA SER A 71 -7.15 23.27 9.99
C SER A 71 -5.95 22.63 10.68
N GLY A 72 -4.72 22.99 10.30
CA GLY A 72 -3.50 22.44 10.88
C GLY A 72 -3.06 21.09 10.34
N ILE A 73 -3.66 20.60 9.24
CA ILE A 73 -3.21 19.41 8.53
C ILE A 73 -1.83 19.68 7.90
N GLU A 74 -0.99 18.67 7.84
CA GLU A 74 0.40 18.76 7.41
C GLU A 74 0.66 18.07 6.06
N MET A 75 -0.23 17.16 5.62
CA MET A 75 -0.08 16.38 4.38
C MET A 75 -1.44 16.16 3.71
N LEU A 76 -1.47 16.28 2.38
CA LEU A 76 -2.55 15.78 1.52
C LEU A 76 -2.13 14.46 0.90
N VAL A 77 -2.97 13.43 1.01
CA VAL A 77 -2.80 12.14 0.33
C VAL A 77 -3.84 12.00 -0.76
N MET A 78 -3.39 11.83 -2.00
CA MET A 78 -4.23 11.52 -3.16
C MET A 78 -4.43 10.01 -3.23
N ASP A 79 -5.67 9.57 -3.04
CA ASP A 79 -6.07 8.15 -3.06
C ASP A 79 -6.36 7.64 -4.48
N ASP A 80 -7.03 6.50 -4.62
CA ASP A 80 -7.33 5.80 -5.87
C ASP A 80 -7.98 6.72 -6.92
N GLY A 81 -7.65 6.50 -8.20
CA GLY A 81 -8.29 7.18 -9.33
C GLY A 81 -7.43 8.20 -10.08
N TRP A 82 -6.16 8.37 -9.74
CA TRP A 82 -5.27 9.37 -10.37
C TRP A 82 -4.61 8.87 -11.66
N PHE A 83 -4.65 7.57 -11.97
CA PHE A 83 -3.89 6.90 -13.03
C PHE A 83 -4.80 6.31 -14.11
N GLY A 84 -4.22 6.03 -15.28
CA GLY A 84 -4.90 5.36 -16.40
C GLY A 84 -6.24 6.01 -16.76
N HIS A 85 -7.26 5.18 -16.86
CA HIS A 85 -8.67 5.58 -17.04
C HIS A 85 -9.52 5.24 -15.80
N ARG A 86 -8.91 5.25 -14.62
CA ARG A 86 -9.47 4.86 -13.34
C ARG A 86 -10.54 5.85 -12.86
N ASN A 87 -11.76 5.71 -13.35
CA ASN A 87 -12.94 6.51 -12.95
C ASN A 87 -13.94 5.69 -12.12
N ASP A 88 -13.66 4.42 -11.93
CA ASP A 88 -14.37 3.46 -11.12
C ASP A 88 -13.39 2.32 -10.74
N ASP A 89 -13.85 1.33 -9.99
CA ASP A 89 -13.04 0.22 -9.50
C ASP A 89 -12.88 -0.95 -10.50
N ASN A 90 -13.39 -0.81 -11.74
CA ASN A 90 -13.36 -1.89 -12.74
C ASN A 90 -12.14 -1.86 -13.65
N THR A 91 -11.41 -0.75 -13.70
CA THR A 91 -10.39 -0.51 -14.73
C THR A 91 -9.01 -0.15 -14.17
N SER A 92 -8.01 -0.25 -15.03
CA SER A 92 -6.70 0.43 -14.95
C SER A 92 -5.74 0.01 -13.84
N LEU A 93 -6.08 -0.86 -12.88
CA LEU A 93 -5.04 -1.38 -11.99
C LEU A 93 -3.95 -2.08 -12.82
N GLY A 94 -2.72 -1.73 -12.56
CA GLY A 94 -1.55 -2.10 -13.38
C GLY A 94 -1.08 -0.98 -14.32
N ASP A 95 -1.94 -0.05 -14.71
CA ASP A 95 -1.64 1.04 -15.65
C ASP A 95 -1.21 2.33 -14.91
N TRP A 96 -0.05 2.31 -14.26
CA TRP A 96 0.41 3.36 -13.34
C TRP A 96 0.96 4.61 -14.05
N TYR A 97 0.27 5.12 -15.06
CA TYR A 97 0.57 6.41 -15.69
C TYR A 97 -0.47 7.47 -15.32
N VAL A 98 -0.01 8.70 -15.14
CA VAL A 98 -0.85 9.82 -14.69
C VAL A 98 -1.99 10.09 -15.66
N ASN A 99 -3.21 10.22 -15.14
CA ASN A 99 -4.36 10.70 -15.91
C ASN A 99 -4.33 12.23 -16.02
N GLU A 100 -3.74 12.75 -17.07
CA GLU A 100 -3.62 14.20 -17.29
C GLU A 100 -4.94 14.92 -17.58
N GLN A 101 -5.99 14.19 -17.97
CA GLN A 101 -7.33 14.77 -18.13
C GLN A 101 -7.93 15.09 -16.75
N LYS A 102 -7.65 14.25 -15.76
CA LYS A 102 -8.08 14.44 -14.39
C LYS A 102 -7.13 15.38 -13.62
N LEU A 103 -5.83 15.18 -13.75
CA LEU A 103 -4.81 16.01 -13.14
C LEU A 103 -4.29 17.05 -14.14
N GLN A 104 -5.07 18.12 -14.33
CA GLN A 104 -4.69 19.20 -15.25
C GLN A 104 -3.34 19.82 -14.82
N GLY A 105 -2.42 19.87 -15.76
CA GLY A 105 -1.04 20.29 -15.52
C GLY A 105 -0.10 19.17 -15.09
N GLY A 106 -0.63 17.95 -14.89
CA GLY A 106 0.13 16.75 -14.50
C GLY A 106 0.39 16.66 -13.01
N LEU A 107 0.88 15.48 -12.58
CA LEU A 107 1.14 15.17 -11.17
C LEU A 107 2.13 16.15 -10.53
N LYS A 108 3.24 16.45 -11.24
CA LYS A 108 4.24 17.39 -10.72
C LYS A 108 3.68 18.76 -10.41
N HIS A 109 2.82 19.28 -11.28
CA HIS A 109 2.16 20.56 -11.05
C HIS A 109 1.28 20.52 -9.78
N LEU A 110 0.45 19.50 -9.62
CA LEU A 110 -0.38 19.35 -8.42
C LEU A 110 0.49 19.31 -7.15
N VAL A 111 1.55 18.50 -7.15
CA VAL A 111 2.45 18.36 -6.00
C VAL A 111 3.14 19.69 -5.68
N ASP A 112 3.65 20.40 -6.68
CA ASP A 112 4.29 21.70 -6.51
C ASP A 112 3.32 22.74 -5.90
N GLU A 113 2.05 22.77 -6.34
CA GLU A 113 1.03 23.68 -5.81
C GLU A 113 0.66 23.30 -4.35
N VAL A 114 0.52 22.01 -4.03
CA VAL A 114 0.30 21.54 -2.66
C VAL A 114 1.47 21.92 -1.75
N ASN A 115 2.71 21.77 -2.23
CA ASN A 115 3.89 22.19 -1.46
C ASN A 115 3.95 23.71 -1.27
N LYS A 116 3.52 24.54 -2.25
CA LYS A 116 3.41 26.00 -2.09
C LYS A 116 2.38 26.42 -1.04
N ILE A 117 1.29 25.65 -0.88
CA ILE A 117 0.32 25.82 0.21
C ILE A 117 0.97 25.53 1.58
N GLY A 118 2.08 24.79 1.59
CA GLY A 118 2.82 24.39 2.78
C GLY A 118 2.37 23.05 3.36
N LEU A 119 1.83 22.17 2.51
CA LEU A 119 1.55 20.78 2.83
C LEU A 119 2.56 19.86 2.14
N LYS A 120 2.83 18.72 2.76
CA LYS A 120 3.47 17.56 2.15
C LYS A 120 2.47 16.85 1.24
N PHE A 121 2.98 15.97 0.35
CA PHE A 121 2.14 15.21 -0.56
C PHE A 121 2.38 13.71 -0.42
N GLY A 122 1.30 12.95 -0.43
CA GLY A 122 1.29 11.50 -0.46
C GLY A 122 0.41 10.95 -1.57
N ILE A 123 0.64 9.70 -1.93
CA ILE A 123 -0.05 9.03 -3.04
C ILE A 123 -0.39 7.58 -2.69
N TRP A 124 -1.49 7.08 -3.25
CA TRP A 124 -1.96 5.71 -3.13
C TRP A 124 -1.52 4.85 -4.31
N PHE A 125 -1.18 3.60 -4.01
CA PHE A 125 -0.95 2.53 -4.97
C PHE A 125 -1.56 1.22 -4.51
N GLU A 126 -1.98 0.38 -5.45
CA GLU A 126 -2.30 -1.03 -5.27
C GLU A 126 -1.50 -1.87 -6.29
N PRO A 127 -0.17 -1.93 -6.17
CA PRO A 127 0.70 -2.37 -7.26
C PRO A 127 0.75 -3.88 -7.44
N GLU A 128 0.18 -4.64 -6.52
CA GLU A 128 0.07 -6.10 -6.56
C GLU A 128 -1.13 -6.59 -7.38
N MET A 129 -1.99 -5.67 -7.84
CA MET A 129 -3.24 -5.99 -8.51
C MET A 129 -3.25 -5.55 -9.97
N ILE A 130 -4.11 -6.20 -10.76
CA ILE A 130 -4.30 -5.91 -12.17
C ILE A 130 -5.78 -5.99 -12.53
N SER A 131 -6.29 -4.98 -13.25
CA SER A 131 -7.65 -5.01 -13.77
C SER A 131 -7.74 -5.77 -15.08
N PRO A 132 -8.78 -6.58 -15.32
CA PRO A 132 -9.03 -7.18 -16.64
C PRO A 132 -9.10 -6.14 -17.77
N GLU A 133 -9.62 -4.95 -17.45
CA GLU A 133 -9.76 -3.82 -18.36
C GLU A 133 -8.54 -2.85 -18.29
N SER A 134 -7.33 -3.38 -18.06
CA SER A 134 -6.08 -2.61 -18.13
C SER A 134 -5.34 -2.87 -19.44
N LYS A 135 -4.46 -1.95 -19.81
CA LYS A 135 -3.52 -2.14 -20.89
C LYS A 135 -2.55 -3.26 -20.55
N LEU A 136 -2.04 -3.27 -19.31
CA LEU A 136 -1.12 -4.27 -18.82
C LEU A 136 -1.69 -5.70 -18.97
N TYR A 137 -2.95 -5.93 -18.59
CA TYR A 137 -3.56 -7.26 -18.70
C TYR A 137 -3.76 -7.68 -20.16
N ARG A 138 -4.09 -6.76 -21.07
CA ARG A 138 -4.19 -7.05 -22.50
C ARG A 138 -2.85 -7.46 -23.12
N GLU A 139 -1.75 -6.85 -22.66
CA GLU A 139 -0.40 -7.15 -23.13
C GLU A 139 0.19 -8.40 -22.47
N HIS A 140 -0.14 -8.63 -21.20
CA HIS A 140 0.42 -9.71 -20.38
C HIS A 140 -0.66 -10.44 -19.56
N PRO A 141 -1.62 -11.13 -20.19
CA PRO A 141 -2.67 -11.83 -19.44
C PRO A 141 -2.12 -12.99 -18.59
N ASP A 142 -0.94 -13.51 -18.93
CA ASP A 142 -0.23 -14.56 -18.20
C ASP A 142 0.48 -14.06 -16.94
N TRP A 143 0.49 -12.75 -16.68
CA TRP A 143 1.04 -12.17 -15.46
C TRP A 143 0.06 -12.21 -14.28
N ALA A 144 -1.20 -12.52 -14.52
CA ALA A 144 -2.16 -12.73 -13.44
C ALA A 144 -2.08 -14.18 -12.91
N ILE A 145 -2.23 -14.32 -11.59
CA ILE A 145 -2.45 -15.63 -10.96
C ILE A 145 -3.80 -16.16 -11.44
N ALA A 146 -3.79 -17.31 -12.11
CA ALA A 146 -5.00 -17.93 -12.65
C ALA A 146 -4.77 -19.42 -12.98
N ILE A 147 -5.77 -20.25 -12.70
CA ILE A 147 -5.71 -21.69 -13.04
C ILE A 147 -6.03 -21.87 -14.51
N PRO A 148 -5.11 -22.50 -15.32
CA PRO A 148 -5.35 -22.73 -16.73
C PRO A 148 -6.66 -23.47 -17.00
N GLY A 149 -7.43 -22.99 -17.98
CA GLY A 149 -8.69 -23.60 -18.37
C GLY A 149 -9.89 -23.31 -17.47
N ARG A 150 -9.72 -22.46 -16.45
CA ARG A 150 -10.81 -21.94 -15.62
C ARG A 150 -10.96 -20.44 -15.83
N GLU A 151 -12.19 -19.95 -15.69
CA GLU A 151 -12.42 -18.51 -15.55
C GLU A 151 -11.78 -18.02 -14.25
N ALA A 152 -10.96 -16.99 -14.33
CA ALA A 152 -10.29 -16.44 -13.17
C ALA A 152 -11.29 -15.78 -12.21
N CYS A 153 -11.12 -16.04 -10.93
CA CYS A 153 -11.95 -15.44 -9.89
C CYS A 153 -11.69 -13.94 -9.80
N ARG A 154 -12.73 -13.14 -9.98
CA ARG A 154 -12.70 -11.70 -9.70
C ARG A 154 -13.15 -11.44 -8.26
N SER A 155 -12.32 -10.81 -7.46
CA SER A 155 -12.71 -10.20 -6.21
C SER A 155 -12.38 -8.72 -6.30
N ARG A 156 -13.29 -7.84 -5.88
CA ARG A 156 -13.17 -6.38 -6.03
C ARG A 156 -12.85 -5.94 -7.48
N ASN A 157 -13.40 -6.64 -8.47
CA ASN A 157 -13.24 -6.40 -9.91
C ASN A 157 -11.79 -6.50 -10.43
N GLN A 158 -10.89 -7.14 -9.71
CA GLN A 158 -9.47 -7.22 -10.01
C GLN A 158 -8.91 -8.64 -9.89
N TYR A 159 -7.73 -8.85 -10.48
CA TYR A 159 -6.90 -10.03 -10.34
C TYR A 159 -5.64 -9.71 -9.56
N VAL A 160 -4.93 -10.75 -9.12
CA VAL A 160 -3.64 -10.66 -8.45
C VAL A 160 -2.52 -10.86 -9.47
N LEU A 161 -1.50 -10.00 -9.46
CA LEU A 161 -0.29 -10.19 -10.25
C LEU A 161 0.56 -11.35 -9.70
N ASP A 162 1.16 -12.11 -10.58
CA ASP A 162 2.09 -13.20 -10.22
C ASP A 162 3.47 -12.65 -9.87
N LEU A 163 3.65 -12.25 -8.62
CA LEU A 163 4.94 -11.75 -8.13
C LEU A 163 6.01 -12.84 -7.97
N SER A 164 5.71 -14.11 -8.28
CA SER A 164 6.75 -15.12 -8.41
C SER A 164 7.62 -14.93 -9.66
N ARG A 165 7.18 -14.06 -10.59
CA ARG A 165 7.88 -13.67 -11.81
C ARG A 165 8.78 -12.45 -11.56
N PRO A 166 10.10 -12.55 -11.78
CA PRO A 166 11.00 -11.40 -11.63
C PRO A 166 10.63 -10.19 -12.49
N GLU A 167 10.17 -10.42 -13.72
CA GLU A 167 9.76 -9.35 -14.64
C GLU A 167 8.52 -8.58 -14.16
N VAL A 168 7.62 -9.23 -13.42
CA VAL A 168 6.47 -8.56 -12.81
C VAL A 168 6.90 -7.71 -11.62
N VAL A 169 7.83 -8.23 -10.79
CA VAL A 169 8.42 -7.48 -9.67
C VAL A 169 9.13 -6.23 -10.19
N ASP A 170 9.93 -6.36 -11.25
CA ASP A 170 10.62 -5.22 -11.88
C ASP A 170 9.65 -4.20 -12.44
N TYR A 171 8.59 -4.64 -13.11
CA TYR A 171 7.53 -3.77 -13.60
C TYR A 171 6.87 -2.98 -12.46
N CYS A 172 6.42 -3.65 -11.41
CA CYS A 172 5.78 -3.01 -10.25
C CYS A 172 6.71 -2.00 -9.59
N TYR A 173 7.99 -2.35 -9.42
CA TYR A 173 8.98 -1.44 -8.87
C TYR A 173 9.17 -0.18 -9.72
N GLU A 174 9.43 -0.33 -11.03
CA GLU A 174 9.67 0.81 -11.90
C GLU A 174 8.42 1.69 -12.07
N ALA A 175 7.22 1.09 -12.05
CA ALA A 175 5.97 1.84 -12.10
C ALA A 175 5.83 2.76 -10.87
N VAL A 176 6.02 2.23 -9.67
CA VAL A 176 5.94 3.02 -8.42
C VAL A 176 7.10 4.01 -8.34
N ALA A 177 8.34 3.55 -8.50
CA ALA A 177 9.54 4.39 -8.39
C ALA A 177 9.55 5.51 -9.44
N GLY A 178 9.08 5.24 -10.66
CA GLY A 178 8.96 6.25 -11.72
C GLY A 178 8.05 7.41 -11.33
N ILE A 179 6.92 7.13 -10.68
CA ILE A 179 6.02 8.16 -10.15
C ILE A 179 6.69 8.93 -9.00
N LEU A 180 7.34 8.23 -8.06
CA LEU A 180 8.03 8.88 -6.94
C LEU A 180 9.17 9.80 -7.39
N ARG A 181 9.90 9.42 -8.44
CA ARG A 181 10.97 10.25 -9.05
C ARG A 181 10.41 11.50 -9.74
N SER A 182 9.15 11.49 -10.17
CA SER A 182 8.57 12.56 -11.00
C SER A 182 8.16 13.81 -10.22
N ALA A 183 7.96 13.71 -8.89
CA ALA A 183 7.51 14.81 -8.04
C ALA A 183 7.97 14.60 -6.58
N ASN A 184 7.81 15.64 -5.75
CA ASN A 184 8.15 15.59 -4.32
C ASN A 184 7.07 14.86 -3.53
N ILE A 185 7.09 13.53 -3.54
CA ILE A 185 6.16 12.65 -2.85
C ILE A 185 6.85 12.06 -1.63
N GLU A 186 6.29 12.28 -0.43
CA GLU A 186 6.92 11.91 0.84
C GLU A 186 6.20 10.74 1.55
N TYR A 187 5.08 10.26 0.98
CA TYR A 187 4.27 9.20 1.57
C TYR A 187 3.62 8.34 0.48
N VAL A 188 3.58 7.04 0.73
CA VAL A 188 2.86 6.07 -0.08
C VAL A 188 1.91 5.26 0.81
N LYS A 189 0.62 5.22 0.43
CA LYS A 189 -0.33 4.22 0.90
C LYS A 189 -0.27 3.04 -0.05
N TRP A 190 0.31 1.93 0.43
CA TRP A 190 0.43 0.67 -0.31
C TRP A 190 -0.73 -0.23 0.05
N ASP A 191 -1.65 -0.38 -0.87
CA ASP A 191 -2.89 -1.12 -0.65
C ASP A 191 -2.86 -2.51 -1.31
N MET A 192 -3.72 -3.40 -0.81
CA MET A 192 -4.01 -4.72 -1.36
C MET A 192 -5.44 -5.12 -0.95
N ASN A 193 -6.40 -4.95 -1.84
CA ASN A 193 -7.83 -4.96 -1.50
C ASN A 193 -8.53 -6.28 -1.84
N ARG A 194 -7.81 -7.36 -2.03
CA ARG A 194 -8.41 -8.68 -2.19
C ARG A 194 -7.48 -9.78 -1.67
N GLU A 195 -8.08 -10.87 -1.29
CA GLU A 195 -7.42 -12.13 -0.96
C GLU A 195 -6.90 -12.84 -2.22
N HIS A 196 -5.91 -13.71 -2.04
CA HIS A 196 -5.44 -14.59 -3.09
C HIS A 196 -6.43 -15.72 -3.35
N THR A 197 -6.70 -15.95 -4.61
CA THR A 197 -7.53 -17.06 -5.11
C THR A 197 -6.86 -17.68 -6.32
N ASP A 198 -7.35 -18.84 -6.78
CA ASP A 198 -6.86 -19.50 -7.99
C ASP A 198 -5.32 -19.69 -8.00
N LEU A 199 -4.76 -20.14 -6.87
CA LEU A 199 -3.34 -20.22 -6.61
C LEU A 199 -2.60 -21.09 -7.64
N HIS A 200 -2.30 -20.51 -8.79
CA HIS A 200 -1.48 -21.12 -9.84
C HIS A 200 -0.69 -20.05 -10.59
N SER A 201 0.61 -20.28 -10.69
CA SER A 201 1.53 -19.44 -11.46
C SER A 201 1.75 -20.07 -12.84
N ASN A 202 1.53 -19.28 -13.89
CA ASN A 202 1.91 -19.69 -15.25
C ASN A 202 3.43 -19.68 -15.49
N TYR A 203 4.21 -19.19 -14.53
CA TYR A 203 5.67 -19.13 -14.58
C TYR A 203 6.32 -20.31 -13.86
N LEU A 204 5.80 -20.69 -12.69
CA LEU A 204 6.40 -21.76 -11.88
C LEU A 204 6.15 -23.13 -12.53
N PRO A 205 7.15 -24.03 -12.54
CA PRO A 205 6.94 -25.41 -12.98
C PRO A 205 5.97 -26.15 -12.04
N VAL A 206 5.37 -27.22 -12.55
CA VAL A 206 4.27 -27.94 -11.86
C VAL A 206 4.68 -28.44 -10.46
N ASP A 207 5.91 -28.91 -10.31
CA ASP A 207 6.46 -29.40 -9.04
C ASP A 207 6.78 -28.29 -8.02
N ARG A 208 6.71 -27.02 -8.44
CA ARG A 208 7.01 -25.86 -7.59
C ARG A 208 5.80 -24.93 -7.35
N GLN A 209 4.62 -25.31 -7.78
CA GLN A 209 3.41 -24.52 -7.57
C GLN A 209 3.12 -24.22 -6.09
N GLY A 210 3.45 -25.16 -5.19
CA GLY A 210 3.32 -24.97 -3.74
C GLY A 210 4.23 -23.89 -3.14
N GLU A 211 5.17 -23.33 -3.91
CA GLU A 211 6.05 -22.24 -3.47
C GLU A 211 5.45 -20.85 -3.76
N LEU A 212 4.33 -20.76 -4.50
CA LEU A 212 3.79 -19.50 -5.02
C LEU A 212 3.59 -18.46 -3.92
N GLU A 213 2.86 -18.78 -2.87
CA GLU A 213 2.56 -17.86 -1.76
C GLU A 213 3.83 -17.36 -1.06
N HIS A 214 4.78 -18.28 -0.82
CA HIS A 214 6.04 -17.91 -0.19
C HIS A 214 6.87 -16.97 -1.08
N ARG A 215 6.97 -17.28 -2.37
CA ARG A 215 7.67 -16.44 -3.35
C ARG A 215 7.01 -15.09 -3.51
N TYR A 216 5.68 -15.06 -3.50
CA TYR A 216 4.90 -13.84 -3.54
C TYR A 216 5.27 -12.89 -2.39
N MET A 217 5.26 -13.39 -1.16
CA MET A 217 5.61 -12.58 0.02
C MET A 217 7.06 -12.10 0.00
N LEU A 218 8.00 -12.95 -0.45
CA LEU A 218 9.40 -12.52 -0.63
C LEU A 218 9.51 -11.40 -1.66
N ALA A 219 8.73 -11.45 -2.73
CA ALA A 219 8.69 -10.40 -3.76
C ALA A 219 8.08 -9.09 -3.24
N VAL A 220 7.00 -9.16 -2.42
CA VAL A 220 6.46 -7.97 -1.74
C VAL A 220 7.52 -7.31 -0.86
N TYR A 221 8.26 -8.11 -0.09
CA TYR A 221 9.37 -7.59 0.73
C TYR A 221 10.50 -7.01 -0.13
N GLU A 222 10.83 -7.64 -1.25
CA GLU A 222 11.82 -7.11 -2.20
C GLU A 222 11.39 -5.75 -2.77
N LEU A 223 10.14 -5.61 -3.18
CA LEU A 223 9.58 -4.35 -3.69
C LEU A 223 9.71 -3.23 -2.65
N GLN A 224 9.28 -3.49 -1.41
CA GLN A 224 9.38 -2.51 -0.33
C GLN A 224 10.83 -2.21 0.05
N GLU A 225 11.72 -3.22 0.07
CA GLU A 225 13.16 -3.04 0.30
C GLU A 225 13.80 -2.13 -0.76
N ARG A 226 13.48 -2.36 -2.04
CA ARG A 226 13.99 -1.54 -3.16
C ARG A 226 13.54 -0.09 -3.02
N LEU A 227 12.25 0.13 -2.71
CA LEU A 227 11.71 1.48 -2.49
C LEU A 227 12.36 2.18 -1.30
N MET A 228 12.53 1.51 -0.16
CA MET A 228 13.19 2.10 1.01
C MET A 228 14.67 2.42 0.77
N LYS A 229 15.35 1.66 -0.07
CA LYS A 229 16.74 1.95 -0.45
C LYS A 229 16.86 3.17 -1.34
N GLU A 230 15.96 3.33 -2.30
CA GLU A 230 15.97 4.47 -3.22
C GLU A 230 15.38 5.73 -2.58
N PHE A 231 14.34 5.58 -1.75
CA PHE A 231 13.62 6.66 -1.08
C PHE A 231 13.67 6.51 0.44
N PRO A 232 14.84 6.72 1.09
CA PRO A 232 15.03 6.39 2.51
C PRO A 232 14.17 7.23 3.48
N ASP A 233 13.68 8.39 3.06
CA ASP A 233 12.80 9.27 3.83
C ASP A 233 11.32 9.08 3.51
N LEU A 234 10.96 8.13 2.65
CA LEU A 234 9.58 7.82 2.30
C LEU A 234 8.85 7.23 3.52
N LEU A 235 7.70 7.79 3.84
CA LEU A 235 6.77 7.19 4.79
C LEU A 235 5.88 6.19 4.05
N LEU A 236 6.11 4.91 4.26
CA LEU A 236 5.31 3.84 3.68
C LEU A 236 4.25 3.39 4.69
N GLU A 237 2.98 3.44 4.30
CA GLU A 237 1.85 2.91 5.04
C GLU A 237 1.25 1.74 4.29
N ASN A 238 1.10 0.59 4.94
CA ASN A 238 0.39 -0.54 4.37
C ASN A 238 -1.12 -0.42 4.62
N CYS A 239 -1.89 -0.92 3.67
CA CYS A 239 -3.32 -1.11 3.75
C CYS A 239 -3.69 -2.45 3.08
N SER A 240 -4.74 -3.09 3.57
CA SER A 240 -5.32 -4.27 2.94
C SER A 240 -6.79 -4.35 3.33
N GLY A 241 -7.62 -3.48 2.71
CA GLY A 241 -8.98 -3.24 3.16
C GLY A 241 -9.02 -2.87 4.65
N GLY A 242 -8.11 -2.02 5.09
CA GLY A 242 -7.75 -1.78 6.48
C GLY A 242 -6.54 -2.59 6.94
N GLY A 243 -6.59 -3.15 8.15
CA GLY A 243 -5.47 -3.81 8.83
C GLY A 243 -5.27 -5.30 8.53
N ALA A 244 -5.85 -5.86 7.48
CA ALA A 244 -5.84 -7.31 7.27
C ALA A 244 -4.43 -7.92 7.06
N ARG A 245 -3.44 -7.10 6.70
CA ARG A 245 -2.05 -7.52 6.51
C ARG A 245 -1.09 -6.86 7.51
N PHE A 246 -1.54 -6.70 8.75
CA PHE A 246 -0.72 -6.18 9.83
C PHE A 246 0.07 -7.30 10.50
N ASP A 247 1.36 -7.42 10.18
CA ASP A 247 2.26 -8.43 10.71
C ASP A 247 3.70 -7.89 10.86
N ALA A 248 4.54 -8.64 11.57
CA ALA A 248 5.92 -8.24 11.84
C ALA A 248 6.79 -8.13 10.57
N GLY A 249 6.51 -8.92 9.53
CA GLY A 249 7.23 -8.85 8.26
C GLY A 249 6.95 -7.55 7.52
N MET A 250 5.69 -7.14 7.46
CA MET A 250 5.31 -5.86 6.86
C MET A 250 5.83 -4.67 7.68
N LEU A 251 5.79 -4.73 9.02
CA LEU A 251 6.34 -3.70 9.90
C LEU A 251 7.84 -3.47 9.73
N TYR A 252 8.59 -4.46 9.27
CA TYR A 252 10.03 -4.32 9.01
C TYR A 252 10.31 -3.23 7.96
N TYR A 253 9.42 -3.08 6.97
CA TYR A 253 9.53 -2.11 5.88
C TYR A 253 8.65 -0.88 6.08
N SER A 254 7.44 -1.08 6.58
CA SER A 254 6.38 -0.09 6.67
C SER A 254 6.04 0.17 8.13
N PRO A 255 6.36 1.36 8.66
CA PRO A 255 6.26 1.63 10.10
C PRO A 255 4.84 1.86 10.59
N GLN A 256 3.85 1.85 9.70
CA GLN A 256 2.45 2.07 10.03
C GLN A 256 1.51 1.35 9.07
N ILE A 257 0.27 1.20 9.50
CA ILE A 257 -0.82 0.60 8.74
C ILE A 257 -2.11 1.42 8.89
N TRP A 258 -2.92 1.45 7.83
CA TRP A 258 -4.31 1.87 7.92
C TRP A 258 -5.11 0.77 8.62
N CYS A 259 -5.58 1.02 9.83
CA CYS A 259 -6.10 -0.04 10.69
C CYS A 259 -7.53 -0.49 10.30
N SER A 260 -8.35 0.37 9.69
CA SER A 260 -9.72 0.04 9.27
C SER A 260 -10.27 1.07 8.31
N ASP A 261 -11.08 0.62 7.35
CA ASP A 261 -11.88 1.48 6.46
C ASP A 261 -13.17 2.00 7.12
N ASP A 262 -13.48 1.55 8.34
CA ASP A 262 -14.59 2.11 9.10
C ASP A 262 -14.23 3.53 9.57
N THR A 263 -15.01 4.50 9.10
CA THR A 263 -14.82 5.93 9.39
C THR A 263 -15.81 6.48 10.41
N ASP A 264 -16.70 5.65 10.98
CA ASP A 264 -17.56 6.08 12.09
C ASP A 264 -16.73 6.51 13.29
N ALA A 265 -16.97 7.72 13.78
CA ALA A 265 -16.15 8.33 14.83
C ALA A 265 -16.19 7.59 16.17
N ILE A 266 -17.30 6.90 16.48
CA ILE A 266 -17.46 6.14 17.72
C ILE A 266 -16.74 4.80 17.61
N GLU A 267 -16.95 4.06 16.49
CA GLU A 267 -16.26 2.79 16.23
C GLU A 267 -14.75 2.96 16.16
N ARG A 268 -14.26 4.09 15.61
CA ARG A 268 -12.84 4.42 15.56
C ARG A 268 -12.15 4.44 16.94
N LEU A 269 -12.87 4.76 18.01
CA LEU A 269 -12.28 4.73 19.36
C LEU A 269 -11.86 3.32 19.76
N ALA A 270 -12.73 2.33 19.55
CA ALA A 270 -12.43 0.93 19.85
C ALA A 270 -11.36 0.35 18.90
N ILE A 271 -11.44 0.68 17.61
CA ILE A 271 -10.47 0.24 16.59
C ILE A 271 -9.06 0.73 16.95
N GLN A 272 -8.92 2.02 17.29
CA GLN A 272 -7.61 2.61 17.63
C GLN A 272 -7.07 2.13 18.97
N GLU A 273 -7.90 1.76 19.91
CA GLU A 273 -7.47 1.16 21.18
C GLU A 273 -6.93 -0.26 20.95
N GLY A 274 -7.51 -1.00 19.99
CA GLY A 274 -7.13 -2.38 19.67
C GLY A 274 -5.92 -2.53 18.75
N THR A 275 -5.49 -1.45 18.09
CA THR A 275 -4.38 -1.45 17.12
C THR A 275 -3.13 -0.87 17.77
#